data_4a9b4664180a9c37f2c6c8ae5d15dfc9
#
_entry.id   4a9b4664180a9c37f2c6c8ae5d15dfc9
#
_cell.length_a   1.000
_cell.length_b   1.000
_cell.length_c   1.000
_cell.angle_alpha   90.00
_cell.angle_beta   90.00
_cell.angle_gamma   90.00
#
_symmetry.space_group_name_H-M   'P 1'
#
loop_
_entity.id
_entity.type
_entity.pdbx_description
1 polymer ?
#
loop_
_entity_poly.entity_id
_entity_poly.type
_entity_poly.pdbx_seq_one_letter_code
_entity_poly.pdbx_strand_id
1 'polypeptide(L)'
;MKHLKYLEESIIYNERSLKRLMRSVTISQGQFSLILACCNYQCFQQIMMMQVRKLLSVELQEIVLSKTVNTLYTTIDQQLEKCPEAGAVMIFDLDQVEAIDELLISTNQVRDEFRKKFSFPLVLWVTDELLAKLIRLAPDFKSWAAATIKFNLATSDLIHLLKLEINSYWRDDSRNQQQQLIELSSNHTKSNFLVPSCLEQPNYFDGKKLSLNKHQEIKLAFQDLKEHNQILEPTLKAKIEFIIGRDEYYNKKIDYALEHYQESLNLWQYEVREQCYLYSSEYPKSSVINEKFILEQKGIVVYNIALCYYMQSTQNILDNYLELDQAKL
;
A
#
# COMPACT_ATOMS: atom_id res chain seq x y z
N MET A 1 6.28 -17.15 6.56
CA MET A 1 6.80 -18.33 5.82
C MET A 1 5.82 -18.92 4.78
N LYS A 2 4.50 -18.70 4.87
CA LYS A 2 3.53 -19.22 3.87
C LYS A 2 3.65 -18.58 2.48
N HIS A 3 4.14 -17.35 2.36
CA HIS A 3 4.24 -16.59 1.09
C HIS A 3 5.45 -16.97 0.22
N LEU A 4 6.49 -17.59 0.78
CA LEU A 4 7.73 -17.92 0.04
C LEU A 4 7.50 -18.88 -1.14
N LYS A 5 6.54 -19.82 -1.02
CA LYS A 5 6.26 -20.82 -2.06
C LYS A 5 5.64 -20.22 -3.33
N TYR A 6 5.10 -19.01 -3.25
CA TYR A 6 4.36 -18.35 -4.35
C TYR A 6 5.13 -17.22 -5.03
N LEU A 7 6.39 -16.98 -4.63
CA LEU A 7 7.24 -15.91 -5.17
C LEU A 7 8.53 -16.46 -5.78
N GLU A 8 8.55 -17.72 -6.16
CA GLU A 8 9.72 -18.38 -6.73
C GLU A 8 10.12 -17.75 -8.06
N GLU A 9 9.16 -17.39 -8.92
CA GLU A 9 9.40 -16.75 -10.21
C GLU A 9 10.04 -15.38 -10.01
N SER A 10 9.54 -14.55 -9.12
CA SER A 10 10.12 -13.25 -8.79
C SER A 10 11.52 -13.36 -8.18
N ILE A 11 11.77 -14.37 -7.35
CA ILE A 11 13.09 -14.59 -6.77
C ILE A 11 14.11 -14.92 -7.88
N ILE A 12 13.76 -15.82 -8.80
CA ILE A 12 14.60 -16.18 -9.95
C ILE A 12 14.83 -14.96 -10.85
N TYR A 13 13.77 -14.23 -11.16
CA TYR A 13 13.84 -13.02 -11.98
C TYR A 13 14.79 -11.96 -11.40
N ASN A 14 14.85 -11.84 -10.09
CA ASN A 14 15.69 -10.86 -9.39
C ASN A 14 17.07 -11.38 -8.95
N GLU A 15 17.44 -12.59 -9.31
CA GLU A 15 18.75 -13.18 -8.94
C GLU A 15 19.93 -12.29 -9.35
N ARG A 16 19.87 -11.68 -10.55
CA ARG A 16 20.89 -10.75 -11.04
C ARG A 16 20.96 -9.47 -10.21
N SER A 17 19.82 -8.91 -9.84
CA SER A 17 19.72 -7.72 -8.99
C SER A 17 20.25 -8.01 -7.58
N LEU A 18 19.91 -9.18 -7.04
CA LEU A 18 20.40 -9.64 -5.75
C LEU A 18 21.92 -9.81 -5.74
N LYS A 19 22.48 -10.51 -6.73
CA LYS A 19 23.94 -10.67 -6.89
C LYS A 19 24.64 -9.32 -7.03
N ARG A 20 24.04 -8.38 -7.76
CA ARG A 20 24.57 -7.02 -7.92
C ARG A 20 24.59 -6.26 -6.59
N LEU A 21 23.51 -6.31 -5.81
CA LEU A 21 23.44 -5.68 -4.50
C LEU A 21 24.51 -6.24 -3.56
N MET A 22 24.59 -7.55 -3.45
CA MET A 22 25.58 -8.22 -2.60
C MET A 22 27.02 -7.86 -3.02
N ARG A 23 27.32 -7.91 -4.32
CA ARG A 23 28.63 -7.52 -4.83
C ARG A 23 28.97 -6.06 -4.52
N SER A 24 28.01 -5.14 -4.70
CA SER A 24 28.22 -3.72 -4.40
C SER A 24 28.52 -3.51 -2.91
N VAL A 25 27.80 -4.18 -2.01
CA VAL A 25 28.04 -4.14 -0.56
C VAL A 25 29.43 -4.71 -0.23
N THR A 26 29.78 -5.89 -0.77
CA THR A 26 31.05 -6.55 -0.46
C THR A 26 32.27 -5.75 -0.94
N ILE A 27 32.20 -5.16 -2.14
CA ILE A 27 33.34 -4.39 -2.69
C ILE A 27 33.52 -3.05 -1.96
N SER A 28 32.44 -2.48 -1.44
CA SER A 28 32.49 -1.16 -0.78
C SER A 28 32.79 -1.22 0.72
N GLN A 29 33.17 -2.37 1.26
CA GLN A 29 33.55 -2.46 2.66
C GLN A 29 34.76 -1.56 2.97
N GLY A 30 34.74 -0.94 4.15
CA GLY A 30 35.80 -0.04 4.61
C GLY A 30 35.81 1.34 3.93
N GLN A 31 34.84 1.65 3.06
CA GLN A 31 34.68 2.96 2.45
C GLN A 31 33.20 3.33 2.29
N PHE A 32 32.89 4.63 2.35
CA PHE A 32 31.54 5.09 2.09
C PHE A 32 31.13 4.87 0.64
N SER A 33 29.98 4.23 0.45
CA SER A 33 29.35 4.05 -0.86
C SER A 33 27.84 4.10 -0.71
N LEU A 34 27.15 4.89 -1.50
CA LEU A 34 25.69 4.95 -1.52
C LEU A 34 25.14 3.96 -2.55
N ILE A 35 24.26 3.08 -2.12
CA ILE A 35 23.58 2.08 -2.95
C ILE A 35 22.08 2.30 -2.84
N LEU A 36 21.39 2.42 -3.98
CA LEU A 36 19.94 2.52 -4.03
C LEU A 36 19.35 1.19 -4.48
N ALA A 37 18.54 0.57 -3.61
CA ALA A 37 17.77 -0.62 -3.86
C ALA A 37 16.29 -0.22 -3.99
N CYS A 38 15.74 -0.33 -5.21
CA CYS A 38 14.37 0.10 -5.50
C CYS A 38 13.43 -1.11 -5.51
N CYS A 39 12.41 -1.07 -4.65
CA CYS A 39 11.37 -2.08 -4.55
C CYS A 39 10.05 -1.43 -4.11
N ASN A 40 9.00 -1.55 -4.92
CA ASN A 40 7.71 -0.92 -4.65
C ASN A 40 6.82 -1.71 -3.67
N TYR A 41 7.20 -2.96 -3.35
CA TYR A 41 6.39 -3.86 -2.55
C TYR A 41 7.13 -4.29 -1.28
N GLN A 42 6.64 -3.84 -0.12
CA GLN A 42 7.28 -4.11 1.19
C GLN A 42 7.39 -5.61 1.49
N CYS A 43 6.35 -6.39 1.15
CA CYS A 43 6.39 -7.84 1.34
C CYS A 43 7.51 -8.50 0.50
N PHE A 44 7.74 -8.03 -0.71
CA PHE A 44 8.81 -8.55 -1.58
C PHE A 44 10.19 -8.07 -1.13
N GLN A 45 10.30 -6.81 -0.69
CA GLN A 45 11.51 -6.28 -0.07
C GLN A 45 11.97 -7.16 1.10
N GLN A 46 11.05 -7.55 2.01
CA GLN A 46 11.36 -8.44 3.13
C GLN A 46 11.88 -9.80 2.67
N ILE A 47 11.34 -10.35 1.58
CA ILE A 47 11.80 -11.63 1.01
C ILE A 47 13.20 -11.48 0.43
N MET A 48 13.46 -10.41 -0.32
CA MET A 48 14.81 -10.12 -0.83
C MET A 48 15.80 -9.97 0.31
N MET A 49 15.42 -9.30 1.40
CA MET A 49 16.26 -9.18 2.59
C MET A 49 16.55 -10.52 3.27
N MET A 50 15.61 -11.44 3.31
CA MET A 50 15.90 -12.79 3.81
C MET A 50 16.97 -13.51 2.95
N GLN A 51 16.98 -13.29 1.64
CA GLN A 51 18.02 -13.84 0.76
C GLN A 51 19.36 -13.12 1.00
N VAL A 52 19.36 -11.80 1.13
CA VAL A 52 20.57 -11.02 1.45
C VAL A 52 21.22 -11.51 2.74
N ARG A 53 20.44 -11.64 3.84
CA ARG A 53 20.95 -12.13 5.14
C ARG A 53 21.56 -13.53 5.06
N LYS A 54 21.02 -14.41 4.20
CA LYS A 54 21.56 -15.78 4.03
C LYS A 54 22.87 -15.85 3.27
N LEU A 55 23.04 -14.93 2.33
CA LEU A 55 24.10 -15.01 1.32
C LEU A 55 25.22 -14.00 1.58
N LEU A 56 24.97 -12.94 2.34
CA LEU A 56 25.95 -11.91 2.62
C LEU A 56 26.77 -12.30 3.88
N SER A 57 28.09 -12.35 3.73
CA SER A 57 29.02 -12.68 4.83
C SER A 57 29.48 -11.43 5.60
N VAL A 58 28.83 -10.30 5.42
CA VAL A 58 29.17 -9.00 6.02
C VAL A 58 28.22 -8.75 7.19
N GLU A 59 28.73 -8.19 8.27
CA GLU A 59 27.90 -7.77 9.41
C GLU A 59 26.97 -6.62 8.96
N LEU A 60 25.69 -6.90 8.98
CA LEU A 60 24.66 -6.04 8.44
C LEU A 60 23.87 -5.37 9.56
N GLN A 61 23.94 -4.04 9.62
CA GLN A 61 23.07 -3.24 10.49
C GLN A 61 21.84 -2.80 9.72
N GLU A 62 20.66 -3.21 10.19
CA GLU A 62 19.38 -2.79 9.63
C GLU A 62 18.76 -1.69 10.49
N ILE A 63 18.38 -0.58 9.87
CA ILE A 63 17.75 0.56 10.52
C ILE A 63 16.38 0.79 9.86
N VAL A 64 15.34 0.61 10.65
CA VAL A 64 13.96 0.94 10.26
C VAL A 64 13.66 2.34 10.79
N LEU A 65 13.33 3.26 9.91
CA LEU A 65 13.06 4.64 10.29
C LEU A 65 11.67 4.78 10.94
N SER A 66 11.58 5.58 11.98
CA SER A 66 10.29 5.98 12.53
C SER A 66 9.67 7.10 11.71
N LYS A 67 8.36 7.27 11.77
CA LYS A 67 7.64 8.33 11.04
C LYS A 67 8.09 9.74 11.39
N THR A 68 8.61 9.92 12.60
CA THR A 68 9.00 11.24 13.17
C THR A 68 10.48 11.55 13.04
N VAL A 69 11.22 10.81 12.20
CA VAL A 69 12.65 11.08 11.97
C VAL A 69 12.84 12.41 11.24
N ASN A 70 13.69 13.27 11.79
CA ASN A 70 13.96 14.59 11.23
C ASN A 70 15.19 14.63 10.32
N THR A 71 16.23 13.83 10.62
CA THR A 71 17.47 13.82 9.83
C THR A 71 18.02 12.40 9.69
N LEU A 72 18.39 12.04 8.47
CA LEU A 72 18.93 10.70 8.17
C LEU A 72 20.33 10.53 8.78
N TYR A 73 21.18 11.55 8.69
CA TYR A 73 22.54 11.52 9.19
C TYR A 73 22.62 11.22 10.69
N THR A 74 21.92 12.03 11.50
CA THR A 74 21.94 11.85 12.96
C THR A 74 21.30 10.55 13.41
N THR A 75 20.29 10.08 12.70
CA THR A 75 19.65 8.78 13.00
C THR A 75 20.61 7.62 12.77
N ILE A 76 21.34 7.63 11.66
CA ILE A 76 22.38 6.61 11.40
C ILE A 76 23.48 6.69 12.46
N ASP A 77 23.96 7.89 12.75
CA ASP A 77 25.02 8.11 13.72
C ASP A 77 24.68 7.55 15.12
N GLN A 78 23.51 7.90 15.62
CA GLN A 78 23.00 7.40 16.92
C GLN A 78 22.81 5.88 16.97
N GLN A 79 22.41 5.26 15.85
CA GLN A 79 22.25 3.80 15.81
C GLN A 79 23.60 3.07 15.75
N LEU A 80 24.60 3.67 15.12
CA LEU A 80 25.96 3.12 15.04
C LEU A 80 26.72 3.21 16.36
N GLU A 81 26.41 4.17 17.24
CA GLU A 81 26.94 4.19 18.62
C GLU A 81 26.63 2.89 19.37
N LYS A 82 25.53 2.20 19.01
CA LYS A 82 25.12 0.92 19.60
C LYS A 82 25.78 -0.29 18.93
N CYS A 83 26.21 -0.16 17.67
CA CYS A 83 26.81 -1.24 16.86
C CYS A 83 27.98 -0.69 16.03
N PRO A 84 29.14 -0.44 16.65
CA PRO A 84 30.27 0.22 15.98
C PRO A 84 30.95 -0.61 14.89
N GLU A 85 30.72 -1.91 14.81
CA GLU A 85 31.37 -2.84 13.87
C GLU A 85 30.57 -3.14 12.61
N ALA A 86 29.55 -2.32 12.26
CA ALA A 86 28.71 -2.55 11.08
C ALA A 86 29.55 -2.54 9.79
N GLY A 87 29.60 -3.65 9.09
CA GLY A 87 30.25 -3.76 7.80
C GLY A 87 29.41 -3.19 6.65
N ALA A 88 28.10 -3.05 6.83
CA ALA A 88 27.16 -2.39 5.94
C ALA A 88 25.92 -1.93 6.71
N VAL A 89 25.29 -0.83 6.25
CA VAL A 89 24.05 -0.31 6.83
C VAL A 89 22.95 -0.31 5.78
N MET A 90 21.77 -0.82 6.15
CA MET A 90 20.57 -0.78 5.30
C MET A 90 19.46 0.00 5.97
N ILE A 91 18.87 0.94 5.24
CA ILE A 91 17.80 1.82 5.71
C ILE A 91 16.48 1.40 5.08
N PHE A 92 15.45 1.25 5.93
CA PHE A 92 14.10 0.86 5.56
C PHE A 92 13.09 1.92 5.98
N ASP A 93 11.90 1.85 5.38
CA ASP A 93 10.74 2.69 5.69
C ASP A 93 10.99 4.20 5.55
N LEU A 94 11.92 4.57 4.65
CA LEU A 94 12.21 5.97 4.35
C LEU A 94 10.99 6.68 3.74
N ASP A 95 10.15 5.97 3.02
CA ASP A 95 8.88 6.44 2.45
C ASP A 95 7.77 6.64 3.51
N GLN A 96 7.98 6.15 4.75
CA GLN A 96 7.04 6.31 5.85
C GLN A 96 7.28 7.57 6.69
N VAL A 97 8.38 8.27 6.45
CA VAL A 97 8.71 9.49 7.19
C VAL A 97 7.74 10.60 6.81
N GLU A 98 7.08 11.21 7.81
CA GLU A 98 6.07 12.25 7.61
C GLU A 98 6.67 13.50 6.93
N ALA A 99 7.85 13.95 7.37
CA ALA A 99 8.58 15.09 6.82
C ALA A 99 9.65 14.65 5.80
N ILE A 100 9.29 13.75 4.87
CA ILE A 100 10.25 13.14 3.94
C ILE A 100 10.95 14.18 3.04
N ASP A 101 10.25 15.20 2.59
CA ASP A 101 10.79 16.20 1.68
C ASP A 101 11.87 17.04 2.40
N GLU A 102 11.64 17.45 3.64
CA GLU A 102 12.59 18.14 4.50
C GLU A 102 13.79 17.26 4.84
N LEU A 103 13.54 15.98 5.13
CA LEU A 103 14.60 15.01 5.41
C LEU A 103 15.52 14.83 4.21
N LEU A 104 14.99 14.75 2.98
CA LEU A 104 15.79 14.63 1.76
C LEU A 104 16.60 15.91 1.50
N ILE A 105 16.00 17.09 1.66
CA ILE A 105 16.68 18.39 1.50
C ILE A 105 17.84 18.49 2.51
N SER A 106 17.59 18.19 3.78
CA SER A 106 18.64 18.23 4.82
C SER A 106 19.75 17.21 4.54
N THR A 107 19.39 16.00 4.05
CA THR A 107 20.37 14.98 3.66
C THR A 107 21.29 15.49 2.54
N ASN A 108 20.74 16.19 1.55
CA ASN A 108 21.53 16.79 0.47
C ASN A 108 22.51 17.86 0.97
N GLN A 109 22.07 18.66 1.96
CA GLN A 109 22.91 19.73 2.54
C GLN A 109 24.10 19.16 3.32
N VAL A 110 23.90 18.09 4.09
CA VAL A 110 24.93 17.48 4.93
C VAL A 110 25.63 16.28 4.29
N ARG A 111 25.45 16.07 2.98
CA ARG A 111 25.96 14.88 2.28
C ARG A 111 27.45 14.60 2.54
N ASP A 112 28.28 15.63 2.55
CA ASP A 112 29.72 15.49 2.73
C ASP A 112 30.09 14.90 4.11
N GLU A 113 29.25 15.09 5.11
CA GLU A 113 29.47 14.53 6.45
C GLU A 113 29.28 13.00 6.47
N PHE A 114 28.39 12.46 5.63
CA PHE A 114 28.29 11.01 5.45
C PHE A 114 29.61 10.40 5.01
N ARG A 115 30.26 11.01 4.01
CA ARG A 115 31.51 10.53 3.44
C ARG A 115 32.70 10.68 4.38
N LYS A 116 32.67 11.70 5.23
CA LYS A 116 33.74 11.95 6.21
C LYS A 116 33.66 10.98 7.39
N LYS A 117 32.46 10.65 7.83
CA LYS A 117 32.26 9.90 9.08
C LYS A 117 32.07 8.40 8.84
N PHE A 118 31.34 8.01 7.80
CA PHE A 118 30.98 6.61 7.59
C PHE A 118 31.95 5.92 6.64
N SER A 119 32.47 4.78 7.05
CA SER A 119 33.41 3.95 6.26
C SER A 119 32.81 2.61 5.85
N PHE A 120 31.54 2.61 5.49
CA PHE A 120 30.78 1.43 5.08
C PHE A 120 29.81 1.76 3.94
N PRO A 121 29.34 0.76 3.16
CA PRO A 121 28.27 0.92 2.19
C PRO A 121 26.92 1.18 2.89
N LEU A 122 26.26 2.26 2.47
CA LEU A 122 24.93 2.64 2.89
C LEU A 122 23.93 2.26 1.81
N VAL A 123 23.03 1.33 2.11
CA VAL A 123 21.96 0.90 1.20
C VAL A 123 20.67 1.59 1.62
N LEU A 124 20.05 2.35 0.72
CA LEU A 124 18.70 2.89 0.92
C LEU A 124 17.71 2.06 0.10
N TRP A 125 16.76 1.47 0.79
CA TRP A 125 15.60 0.88 0.15
C TRP A 125 14.58 1.98 -0.14
N VAL A 126 14.21 2.09 -1.41
CA VAL A 126 13.35 3.16 -1.92
C VAL A 126 12.26 2.59 -2.83
N THR A 127 11.13 3.28 -2.91
CA THR A 127 10.12 3.07 -3.95
C THR A 127 10.46 3.92 -5.19
N ASP A 128 9.81 3.67 -6.33
CA ASP A 128 9.97 4.50 -7.52
C ASP A 128 9.54 5.97 -7.25
N GLU A 129 8.48 6.17 -6.44
CA GLU A 129 8.04 7.50 -6.00
C GLU A 129 9.11 8.21 -5.17
N LEU A 130 9.65 7.51 -4.16
CA LEU A 130 10.72 8.05 -3.31
C LEU A 130 12.00 8.31 -4.11
N LEU A 131 12.32 7.45 -5.06
CA LEU A 131 13.46 7.67 -5.98
C LEU A 131 13.29 8.93 -6.80
N ALA A 132 12.08 9.22 -7.30
CA ALA A 132 11.77 10.47 -7.99
C ALA A 132 11.92 11.70 -7.08
N LYS A 133 11.46 11.61 -5.82
CA LYS A 133 11.68 12.66 -4.81
C LYS A 133 13.17 12.85 -4.51
N LEU A 134 13.93 11.77 -4.35
CA LEU A 134 15.38 11.82 -4.09
C LEU A 134 16.14 12.54 -5.23
N ILE A 135 15.78 12.24 -6.48
CA ILE A 135 16.37 12.89 -7.67
C ILE A 135 16.08 14.40 -7.66
N ARG A 136 14.89 14.82 -7.24
CA ARG A 136 14.47 16.22 -7.25
C ARG A 136 15.01 17.02 -6.05
N LEU A 137 14.97 16.43 -4.84
CA LEU A 137 15.22 17.13 -3.59
C LEU A 137 16.64 16.93 -3.04
N ALA A 138 17.29 15.82 -3.41
CA ALA A 138 18.64 15.49 -2.99
C ALA A 138 19.54 15.05 -4.17
N PRO A 139 19.65 15.85 -5.26
CA PRO A 139 20.33 15.45 -6.48
C PRO A 139 21.82 15.15 -6.27
N ASP A 140 22.49 15.95 -5.45
CA ASP A 140 23.93 15.76 -5.21
C ASP A 140 24.20 14.49 -4.40
N PHE A 141 23.40 14.26 -3.34
CA PHE A 141 23.50 13.03 -2.56
C PHE A 141 23.21 11.81 -3.43
N LYS A 142 22.15 11.86 -4.25
CA LYS A 142 21.79 10.80 -5.21
C LYS A 142 22.89 10.55 -6.25
N SER A 143 23.62 11.58 -6.67
CA SER A 143 24.70 11.44 -7.68
C SER A 143 25.85 10.52 -7.22
N TRP A 144 26.01 10.31 -5.92
CA TRP A 144 26.99 9.40 -5.35
C TRP A 144 26.59 7.92 -5.49
N ALA A 145 25.31 7.66 -5.69
CA ALA A 145 24.88 6.31 -5.98
C ALA A 145 25.17 5.95 -7.44
N ALA A 146 25.68 4.76 -7.64
CA ALA A 146 25.73 4.13 -8.95
C ALA A 146 24.30 3.93 -9.51
N ALA A 147 24.16 3.20 -10.60
CA ALA A 147 22.83 2.89 -11.11
C ALA A 147 21.99 2.15 -10.07
N THR A 148 20.75 2.60 -9.89
CA THR A 148 19.76 1.98 -8.98
C THR A 148 19.58 0.49 -9.30
N ILE A 149 19.51 -0.34 -8.27
CA ILE A 149 19.25 -1.77 -8.37
C ILE A 149 17.76 -1.98 -8.18
N LYS A 150 17.05 -2.38 -9.24
CA LYS A 150 15.61 -2.61 -9.20
C LYS A 150 15.28 -4.07 -8.85
N PHE A 151 14.26 -4.22 -8.00
CA PHE A 151 13.64 -5.47 -7.63
C PHE A 151 12.17 -5.42 -8.00
N ASN A 152 11.78 -6.23 -8.98
CA ASN A 152 10.43 -6.21 -9.54
C ASN A 152 9.73 -7.54 -9.25
N LEU A 153 8.44 -7.49 -8.97
CA LEU A 153 7.61 -8.68 -8.92
C LEU A 153 7.28 -9.18 -10.34
N ALA A 154 7.33 -10.49 -10.56
CA ALA A 154 6.77 -11.09 -11.76
C ALA A 154 5.24 -10.89 -11.76
N THR A 155 4.65 -10.71 -12.93
CA THR A 155 3.21 -10.40 -13.07
C THR A 155 2.31 -11.46 -12.43
N SER A 156 2.65 -12.75 -12.60
CA SER A 156 1.97 -13.87 -11.97
C SER A 156 1.97 -13.79 -10.44
N ASP A 157 3.13 -13.48 -9.87
CA ASP A 157 3.33 -13.36 -8.43
C ASP A 157 2.61 -12.13 -7.90
N LEU A 158 2.61 -11.01 -8.64
CA LEU A 158 1.89 -9.80 -8.30
C LEU A 158 0.37 -10.05 -8.23
N ILE A 159 -0.21 -10.73 -9.22
CA ILE A 159 -1.63 -11.12 -9.22
C ILE A 159 -1.93 -12.02 -8.03
N HIS A 160 -1.04 -12.96 -7.73
CA HIS A 160 -1.23 -13.87 -6.59
C HIS A 160 -1.22 -13.14 -5.25
N LEU A 161 -0.27 -12.24 -5.03
CA LEU A 161 -0.20 -11.40 -3.83
C LEU A 161 -1.45 -10.53 -3.69
N LEU A 162 -1.88 -9.88 -4.77
CA LEU A 162 -3.12 -9.11 -4.77
C LEU A 162 -4.33 -9.97 -4.37
N LYS A 163 -4.45 -11.17 -4.93
CA LYS A 163 -5.54 -12.10 -4.55
C LYS A 163 -5.51 -12.43 -3.06
N LEU A 164 -4.35 -12.68 -2.49
CA LEU A 164 -4.22 -13.02 -1.08
C LEU A 164 -4.58 -11.83 -0.17
N GLU A 165 -4.00 -10.66 -0.41
CA GLU A 165 -4.23 -9.46 0.39
C GLU A 165 -5.69 -9.00 0.30
N ILE A 166 -6.23 -8.92 -0.91
CA ILE A 166 -7.61 -8.49 -1.15
C ILE A 166 -8.61 -9.47 -0.55
N ASN A 167 -8.41 -10.79 -0.70
CA ASN A 167 -9.33 -11.77 -0.12
C ASN A 167 -9.25 -11.81 1.42
N SER A 168 -8.09 -11.52 2.01
CA SER A 168 -7.95 -11.37 3.46
C SER A 168 -8.75 -10.16 3.95
N TYR A 169 -8.52 -9.01 3.31
CA TYR A 169 -9.17 -7.76 3.64
C TYR A 169 -10.70 -7.82 3.45
N TRP A 170 -11.15 -8.37 2.32
CA TRP A 170 -12.56 -8.49 2.00
C TRP A 170 -13.33 -9.37 2.97
N ARG A 171 -12.73 -10.45 3.47
CA ARG A 171 -13.35 -11.32 4.48
C ARG A 171 -13.54 -10.62 5.82
N ASP A 172 -12.56 -9.87 6.27
CA ASP A 172 -12.62 -9.15 7.52
C ASP A 172 -13.66 -8.02 7.45
N ASP A 173 -13.69 -7.30 6.34
CA ASP A 173 -14.62 -6.21 6.09
C ASP A 173 -16.07 -6.67 5.94
N SER A 174 -16.32 -7.71 5.17
CA SER A 174 -17.67 -8.27 4.97
C SER A 174 -18.31 -8.72 6.28
N ARG A 175 -17.54 -9.29 7.20
CA ARG A 175 -18.04 -9.69 8.53
C ARG A 175 -18.45 -8.49 9.36
N ASN A 176 -17.62 -7.45 9.38
CA ASN A 176 -17.89 -6.24 10.14
C ASN A 176 -19.13 -5.51 9.60
N GLN A 177 -19.26 -5.41 8.28
CA GLN A 177 -20.43 -4.75 7.65
C GLN A 177 -21.72 -5.55 7.81
N GLN A 178 -21.69 -6.88 7.73
CA GLN A 178 -22.86 -7.72 8.02
C GLN A 178 -23.31 -7.59 9.46
N GLN A 179 -22.40 -7.51 10.40
CA GLN A 179 -22.73 -7.32 11.82
C GLN A 179 -23.41 -5.98 12.07
N GLN A 180 -22.95 -4.91 11.42
CA GLN A 180 -23.58 -3.59 11.49
C GLN A 180 -24.98 -3.56 10.85
N LEU A 181 -25.16 -4.19 9.69
CA LEU A 181 -26.48 -4.30 9.05
C LEU A 181 -27.48 -5.06 9.93
N ILE A 182 -27.03 -6.09 10.64
CA ILE A 182 -27.85 -6.85 11.60
C ILE A 182 -28.22 -5.97 12.81
N GLU A 183 -27.27 -5.21 13.35
CA GLU A 183 -27.52 -4.28 14.46
C GLU A 183 -28.50 -3.16 14.07
N LEU A 184 -28.36 -2.59 12.86
CA LEU A 184 -29.29 -1.61 12.31
C LEU A 184 -30.70 -2.21 12.14
N SER A 185 -30.82 -3.44 11.65
CA SER A 185 -32.11 -4.12 11.47
C SER A 185 -32.78 -4.48 12.79
N SER A 186 -32.00 -4.81 13.83
CA SER A 186 -32.52 -5.14 15.16
C SER A 186 -33.00 -3.93 15.95
N ASN A 187 -32.50 -2.73 15.68
CA ASN A 187 -32.86 -1.49 16.33
C ASN A 187 -34.11 -0.82 15.71
N HIS A 188 -34.60 -1.27 14.56
CA HIS A 188 -35.78 -0.71 13.88
C HIS A 188 -37.12 -1.04 14.53
N THR A 189 -37.19 -1.76 15.65
CA THR A 189 -38.44 -2.07 16.33
C THR A 189 -38.88 -1.04 17.37
N LYS A 190 -38.13 0.05 17.58
CA LYS A 190 -38.52 1.16 18.46
C LYS A 190 -38.36 2.52 17.76
N SER A 191 -39.48 2.94 17.19
CA SER A 191 -39.93 4.33 16.88
C SER A 191 -38.95 5.49 17.04
N ASN A 192 -39.00 6.32 16.05
CA ASN A 192 -38.60 7.71 15.84
C ASN A 192 -37.44 7.86 14.87
N PHE A 193 -37.72 8.68 13.86
CA PHE A 193 -36.75 9.23 12.89
C PHE A 193 -35.62 9.98 13.61
N LEU A 194 -34.75 9.24 14.26
CA LEU A 194 -33.44 9.70 14.69
C LEU A 194 -32.44 9.11 13.70
N VAL A 195 -31.70 9.97 13.01
CA VAL A 195 -30.52 9.61 12.25
C VAL A 195 -29.71 8.65 13.11
N PRO A 196 -29.43 7.42 12.67
CA PRO A 196 -28.66 6.48 13.48
C PRO A 196 -27.36 7.15 13.89
N SER A 197 -27.03 7.15 15.17
CA SER A 197 -25.80 7.73 15.73
C SER A 197 -24.52 7.14 15.11
N CYS A 198 -24.63 6.03 14.39
CA CYS A 198 -23.55 5.44 13.60
C CYS A 198 -23.17 6.27 12.36
N LEU A 199 -24.00 7.23 11.92
CA LEU A 199 -23.68 8.16 10.84
C LEU A 199 -22.94 9.41 11.33
N GLU A 200 -23.00 9.71 12.63
CA GLU A 200 -22.32 10.88 13.23
C GLU A 200 -20.88 10.63 13.65
N GLN A 201 -20.40 9.38 13.67
CA GLN A 201 -19.03 9.07 14.07
C GLN A 201 -18.31 8.24 13.00
N PRO A 202 -17.38 8.84 12.25
CA PRO A 202 -16.52 8.10 11.34
C PRO A 202 -15.56 7.11 12.04
N ASN A 203 -15.59 7.03 13.38
CA ASN A 203 -14.68 6.22 14.19
C ASN A 203 -15.20 4.80 14.49
N TYR A 204 -16.38 4.39 14.02
CA TYR A 204 -16.94 3.07 14.34
C TYR A 204 -16.45 1.94 13.43
N PHE A 205 -15.59 2.25 12.45
CA PHE A 205 -14.88 1.25 11.63
C PHE A 205 -13.50 0.95 12.20
N ASP A 206 -13.44 0.37 13.39
CA ASP A 206 -12.19 -0.18 13.94
C ASP A 206 -11.92 -1.62 13.45
N GLY A 207 -12.41 -1.94 12.25
CA GLY A 207 -11.92 -3.05 11.48
C GLY A 207 -10.55 -2.64 10.93
N LYS A 208 -9.48 -3.27 11.41
CA LYS A 208 -8.06 -3.10 11.04
C LYS A 208 -7.89 -2.21 9.82
N LYS A 209 -7.70 -0.89 10.07
CA LYS A 209 -7.30 0.06 9.06
C LYS A 209 -6.10 -0.57 8.37
N LEU A 210 -6.26 -0.96 7.10
CA LEU A 210 -5.08 -1.37 6.34
C LEU A 210 -4.05 -0.27 6.59
N SER A 211 -2.81 -0.64 6.88
CA SER A 211 -1.79 0.37 7.01
C SER A 211 -1.80 1.18 5.72
N LEU A 212 -1.60 2.48 5.81
CA LEU A 212 -1.57 3.39 4.65
C LEU A 212 -0.75 2.80 3.48
N ASN A 213 0.32 2.09 3.82
CA ASN A 213 1.20 1.39 2.89
C ASN A 213 0.51 0.29 2.08
N LYS A 214 -0.35 -0.50 2.71
CA LYS A 214 -1.03 -1.61 2.00
C LYS A 214 -2.04 -1.11 0.97
N HIS A 215 -2.73 -0.01 1.24
CA HIS A 215 -3.61 0.61 0.24
C HIS A 215 -2.83 1.15 -0.95
N GLN A 216 -1.69 1.80 -0.69
CA GLN A 216 -0.79 2.29 -1.75
C GLN A 216 -0.23 1.12 -2.57
N GLU A 217 0.23 0.04 -1.92
CA GLU A 217 0.71 -1.15 -2.63
C GLU A 217 -0.37 -1.78 -3.53
N ILE A 218 -1.64 -1.86 -3.07
CA ILE A 218 -2.74 -2.37 -3.88
C ILE A 218 -3.01 -1.46 -5.09
N LYS A 219 -3.01 -0.13 -4.90
CA LYS A 219 -3.19 0.83 -5.99
C LYS A 219 -2.05 0.73 -7.01
N LEU A 220 -0.81 0.71 -6.56
CA LEU A 220 0.36 0.56 -7.41
C LEU A 220 0.32 -0.76 -8.19
N ALA A 221 0.03 -1.87 -7.50
CA ALA A 221 -0.07 -3.17 -8.13
C ALA A 221 -1.18 -3.23 -9.20
N PHE A 222 -2.31 -2.60 -8.94
CA PHE A 222 -3.40 -2.51 -9.90
C PHE A 222 -3.04 -1.64 -11.10
N GLN A 223 -2.36 -0.53 -10.88
CA GLN A 223 -1.86 0.33 -11.93
C GLN A 223 -0.82 -0.39 -12.79
N ASP A 224 0.17 -1.05 -12.19
CA ASP A 224 1.19 -1.84 -12.90
C ASP A 224 0.54 -2.90 -13.79
N LEU A 225 -0.50 -3.59 -13.30
CA LEU A 225 -1.22 -4.60 -14.07
C LEU A 225 -2.03 -3.98 -15.23
N LYS A 226 -2.63 -2.79 -15.04
CA LYS A 226 -3.30 -2.06 -16.10
C LYS A 226 -2.33 -1.62 -17.21
N GLU A 227 -1.17 -1.08 -16.83
CA GLU A 227 -0.12 -0.65 -17.78
C GLU A 227 0.43 -1.80 -18.61
N HIS A 228 0.50 -3.00 -18.04
CA HIS A 228 0.91 -4.21 -18.74
C HIS A 228 -0.25 -4.96 -19.45
N ASN A 229 -1.44 -4.34 -19.55
CA ASN A 229 -2.63 -4.90 -20.18
C ASN A 229 -3.01 -6.30 -19.64
N GLN A 230 -2.82 -6.53 -18.36
CA GLN A 230 -3.18 -7.81 -17.73
C GLN A 230 -4.69 -7.88 -17.47
N ILE A 231 -5.29 -8.97 -17.94
CA ILE A 231 -6.71 -9.24 -17.73
C ILE A 231 -6.86 -9.87 -16.33
N LEU A 232 -7.57 -9.17 -15.45
CA LEU A 232 -7.90 -9.66 -14.12
C LEU A 232 -9.27 -10.34 -14.11
N GLU A 233 -9.44 -11.34 -13.25
CA GLU A 233 -10.77 -11.91 -12.98
C GLU A 233 -11.74 -10.82 -12.52
N PRO A 234 -12.97 -10.75 -13.04
CA PRO A 234 -13.95 -9.74 -12.67
C PRO A 234 -14.20 -9.64 -11.16
N THR A 235 -14.21 -10.76 -10.45
CA THR A 235 -14.35 -10.80 -8.99
C THR A 235 -13.19 -10.10 -8.28
N LEU A 236 -11.97 -10.30 -8.74
CA LEU A 236 -10.80 -9.65 -8.20
C LEU A 236 -10.83 -8.15 -8.50
N LYS A 237 -11.13 -7.78 -9.75
CA LYS A 237 -11.24 -6.38 -10.19
C LYS A 237 -12.33 -5.65 -9.39
N ALA A 238 -13.50 -6.24 -9.21
CA ALA A 238 -14.60 -5.67 -8.42
C ALA A 238 -14.18 -5.36 -6.96
N LYS A 239 -13.45 -6.28 -6.34
CA LYS A 239 -12.93 -6.10 -4.99
C LYS A 239 -11.87 -5.01 -4.91
N ILE A 240 -10.97 -4.93 -5.90
CA ILE A 240 -9.95 -3.88 -5.98
C ILE A 240 -10.62 -2.50 -6.09
N GLU A 241 -11.55 -2.34 -7.02
CA GLU A 241 -12.27 -1.08 -7.22
C GLU A 241 -12.99 -0.65 -5.93
N PHE A 242 -13.61 -1.58 -5.22
CA PHE A 242 -14.22 -1.28 -3.92
C PHE A 242 -13.22 -0.79 -2.89
N ILE A 243 -12.06 -1.44 -2.76
CA ILE A 243 -11.01 -1.05 -1.79
C ILE A 243 -10.46 0.33 -2.11
N ILE A 244 -10.24 0.63 -3.40
CA ILE A 244 -9.79 1.95 -3.84
C ILE A 244 -10.85 3.02 -3.53
N GLY A 245 -12.12 2.74 -3.85
CA GLY A 245 -13.23 3.64 -3.54
C GLY A 245 -13.33 3.96 -2.05
N ARG A 246 -13.10 2.97 -1.21
CA ARG A 246 -13.09 3.15 0.25
C ARG A 246 -11.92 4.01 0.74
N ASP A 247 -10.74 3.83 0.16
CA ASP A 247 -9.60 4.68 0.47
C ASP A 247 -9.86 6.14 0.06
N GLU A 248 -10.41 6.38 -1.13
CA GLU A 248 -10.79 7.73 -1.56
C GLU A 248 -11.88 8.35 -0.67
N TYR A 249 -12.84 7.56 -0.20
CA TYR A 249 -13.86 8.00 0.77
C TYR A 249 -13.24 8.48 2.08
N TYR A 250 -12.30 7.71 2.67
CA TYR A 250 -11.62 8.12 3.91
C TYR A 250 -10.72 9.35 3.72
N ASN A 251 -10.20 9.54 2.51
CA ASN A 251 -9.44 10.73 2.13
C ASN A 251 -10.34 11.92 1.75
N LYS A 252 -11.67 11.82 1.97
CA LYS A 252 -12.70 12.83 1.66
C LYS A 252 -12.81 13.19 0.18
N LYS A 253 -12.35 12.33 -0.70
CA LYS A 253 -12.47 12.46 -2.16
C LYS A 253 -13.72 11.72 -2.65
N ILE A 254 -14.90 12.24 -2.30
CA ILE A 254 -16.17 11.54 -2.42
C ILE A 254 -16.54 11.20 -3.86
N ASP A 255 -16.24 12.10 -4.81
CA ASP A 255 -16.55 11.87 -6.25
C ASP A 255 -15.73 10.71 -6.80
N TYR A 256 -14.44 10.64 -6.50
CA TYR A 256 -13.57 9.51 -6.89
C TYR A 256 -14.02 8.21 -6.21
N ALA A 257 -14.43 8.28 -4.94
CA ALA A 257 -14.96 7.13 -4.24
C ALA A 257 -16.22 6.57 -4.95
N LEU A 258 -17.13 7.45 -5.38
CA LEU A 258 -18.33 7.07 -6.12
C LEU A 258 -18.02 6.39 -7.45
N GLU A 259 -17.07 6.92 -8.23
CA GLU A 259 -16.64 6.31 -9.49
C GLU A 259 -16.16 4.87 -9.29
N HIS A 260 -15.28 4.65 -8.31
CA HIS A 260 -14.76 3.33 -7.99
C HIS A 260 -15.83 2.37 -7.46
N TYR A 261 -16.75 2.83 -6.60
CA TYR A 261 -17.86 2.01 -6.13
C TYR A 261 -18.84 1.66 -7.24
N GLN A 262 -19.13 2.57 -8.17
CA GLN A 262 -19.99 2.31 -9.33
C GLN A 262 -19.36 1.26 -10.26
N GLU A 263 -18.06 1.37 -10.54
CA GLU A 263 -17.34 0.36 -11.32
C GLU A 263 -17.36 -1.01 -10.63
N SER A 264 -17.10 -1.07 -9.32
CA SER A 264 -17.24 -2.29 -8.54
C SER A 264 -18.64 -2.90 -8.64
N LEU A 265 -19.70 -2.08 -8.51
CA LEU A 265 -21.08 -2.53 -8.62
C LEU A 265 -21.40 -3.08 -10.00
N ASN A 266 -20.92 -2.40 -11.06
CA ASN A 266 -21.09 -2.85 -12.45
C ASN A 266 -20.45 -4.22 -12.67
N LEU A 267 -19.22 -4.41 -12.19
CA LEU A 267 -18.53 -5.71 -12.29
C LEU A 267 -19.30 -6.82 -11.58
N TRP A 268 -19.83 -6.58 -10.39
CA TRP A 268 -20.67 -7.55 -9.67
C TRP A 268 -22.01 -7.82 -10.35
N GLN A 269 -22.58 -6.83 -11.04
CA GLN A 269 -23.89 -6.98 -11.70
C GLN A 269 -23.82 -7.73 -13.02
N TYR A 270 -22.79 -7.47 -13.82
CA TYR A 270 -22.71 -7.95 -15.19
C TYR A 270 -21.64 -9.03 -15.35
N GLU A 271 -20.39 -8.71 -15.12
CA GLU A 271 -19.28 -9.60 -15.49
C GLU A 271 -19.19 -10.83 -14.58
N VAL A 272 -19.34 -10.68 -13.26
CA VAL A 272 -19.30 -11.82 -12.33
C VAL A 272 -20.50 -12.73 -12.52
N ARG A 273 -21.67 -12.15 -12.81
CA ARG A 273 -22.89 -12.92 -13.07
C ARG A 273 -22.78 -13.75 -14.33
N GLU A 274 -22.27 -13.18 -15.42
CA GLU A 274 -22.07 -13.92 -16.68
C GLU A 274 -21.08 -15.09 -16.49
N GLN A 275 -19.97 -14.87 -15.78
CA GLN A 275 -19.05 -15.95 -15.46
C GLN A 275 -19.72 -17.09 -14.69
N CYS A 276 -20.59 -16.79 -13.73
CA CYS A 276 -21.32 -17.83 -13.00
C CYS A 276 -22.18 -18.70 -13.91
N TYR A 277 -22.79 -18.12 -14.96
CA TYR A 277 -23.59 -18.88 -15.92
C TYR A 277 -22.73 -19.73 -16.85
N LEU A 278 -21.60 -19.24 -17.32
CA LEU A 278 -20.70 -19.96 -18.22
C LEU A 278 -20.06 -21.19 -17.54
N TYR A 279 -19.65 -21.04 -16.28
CA TYR A 279 -19.01 -22.13 -15.52
C TYR A 279 -20.00 -23.12 -14.91
N SER A 280 -21.27 -22.77 -14.74
CA SER A 280 -22.29 -23.68 -14.18
C SER A 280 -22.66 -24.84 -15.11
N SER A 281 -22.34 -24.75 -16.40
CA SER A 281 -22.61 -25.82 -17.39
C SER A 281 -21.48 -26.84 -17.52
N GLU A 282 -20.26 -26.56 -17.05
CA GLU A 282 -19.10 -27.42 -17.31
C GLU A 282 -18.43 -28.04 -16.06
N TYR A 283 -18.69 -27.52 -14.84
CA TYR A 283 -17.98 -27.97 -13.63
C TYR A 283 -18.91 -28.30 -12.45
N PRO A 284 -18.54 -29.27 -11.59
CA PRO A 284 -19.36 -29.67 -10.44
C PRO A 284 -19.43 -28.55 -9.38
N LYS A 285 -20.55 -28.46 -8.71
CA LYS A 285 -21.08 -27.44 -7.78
C LYS A 285 -20.14 -26.80 -6.72
N SER A 286 -18.87 -27.16 -6.65
CA SER A 286 -17.93 -26.65 -5.63
C SER A 286 -17.14 -25.38 -6.02
N SER A 287 -17.18 -24.98 -7.29
CA SER A 287 -16.45 -23.79 -7.82
C SER A 287 -17.35 -22.62 -8.24
N VAL A 288 -18.66 -22.78 -8.18
CA VAL A 288 -19.62 -21.74 -8.58
C VAL A 288 -19.76 -20.71 -7.49
N ILE A 289 -19.47 -19.47 -7.81
CA ILE A 289 -19.78 -18.33 -6.94
C ILE A 289 -21.30 -18.32 -6.71
N ASN A 290 -21.73 -18.50 -5.46
CA ASN A 290 -23.13 -18.58 -5.10
C ASN A 290 -23.83 -17.24 -5.39
N GLU A 291 -25.00 -17.26 -6.00
CA GLU A 291 -25.82 -16.07 -6.27
C GLU A 291 -26.09 -15.25 -4.98
N LYS A 292 -26.30 -15.93 -3.86
CA LYS A 292 -26.41 -15.30 -2.54
C LYS A 292 -25.16 -14.48 -2.20
N PHE A 293 -23.97 -15.01 -2.46
CA PHE A 293 -22.72 -14.28 -2.23
C PHE A 293 -22.65 -13.01 -3.10
N ILE A 294 -23.02 -13.08 -4.39
CA ILE A 294 -23.04 -11.93 -5.27
C ILE A 294 -24.00 -10.85 -4.76
N LEU A 295 -25.19 -11.24 -4.28
CA LEU A 295 -26.18 -10.33 -3.72
C LEU A 295 -25.67 -9.66 -2.44
N GLU A 296 -24.98 -10.39 -1.59
CA GLU A 296 -24.33 -9.85 -0.38
C GLU A 296 -23.27 -8.81 -0.76
N GLN A 297 -22.42 -9.10 -1.75
CA GLN A 297 -21.37 -8.17 -2.20
C GLN A 297 -21.98 -6.89 -2.80
N LYS A 298 -23.01 -7.01 -3.63
CA LYS A 298 -23.75 -5.85 -4.16
C LYS A 298 -24.32 -5.00 -3.04
N GLY A 299 -24.92 -5.60 -2.02
CA GLY A 299 -25.47 -4.90 -0.87
C GLY A 299 -24.43 -4.03 -0.16
N ILE A 300 -23.22 -4.59 0.03
CA ILE A 300 -22.10 -3.86 0.63
C ILE A 300 -21.70 -2.65 -0.22
N VAL A 301 -21.56 -2.81 -1.53
CA VAL A 301 -21.19 -1.72 -2.45
C VAL A 301 -22.25 -0.64 -2.48
N VAL A 302 -23.53 -1.01 -2.60
CA VAL A 302 -24.68 -0.08 -2.61
C VAL A 302 -24.74 0.72 -1.31
N TYR A 303 -24.49 0.10 -0.17
CA TYR A 303 -24.41 0.79 1.12
C TYR A 303 -23.33 1.89 1.12
N ASN A 304 -22.13 1.58 0.62
CA ASN A 304 -21.05 2.58 0.55
C ASN A 304 -21.36 3.71 -0.45
N ILE A 305 -22.04 3.42 -1.56
CA ILE A 305 -22.55 4.45 -2.48
C ILE A 305 -23.54 5.38 -1.75
N ALA A 306 -24.46 4.81 -0.97
CA ALA A 306 -25.41 5.61 -0.20
C ALA A 306 -24.73 6.52 0.84
N LEU A 307 -23.66 6.04 1.49
CA LEU A 307 -22.83 6.86 2.38
C LEU A 307 -22.18 8.04 1.65
N CYS A 308 -21.68 7.83 0.44
CA CYS A 308 -21.10 8.92 -0.36
C CYS A 308 -22.13 10.01 -0.67
N TYR A 309 -23.34 9.63 -1.11
CA TYR A 309 -24.41 10.60 -1.37
C TYR A 309 -24.86 11.33 -0.10
N TYR A 310 -24.90 10.63 1.03
CA TYR A 310 -25.18 11.26 2.32
C TYR A 310 -24.14 12.32 2.66
N MET A 311 -22.84 12.01 2.49
CA MET A 311 -21.76 12.97 2.76
C MET A 311 -21.82 14.18 1.82
N GLN A 312 -22.11 14.00 0.52
CA GLN A 312 -22.29 15.10 -0.43
C GLN A 312 -23.48 16.00 -0.03
N SER A 313 -24.61 15.41 0.37
CA SER A 313 -25.78 16.18 0.78
C SER A 313 -25.55 16.98 2.05
N THR A 314 -24.85 16.42 3.04
CA THR A 314 -24.50 17.13 4.28
C THR A 314 -23.51 18.25 4.04
N GLN A 315 -22.53 18.07 3.16
CA GLN A 315 -21.59 19.12 2.78
C GLN A 315 -22.32 20.27 2.08
N ASN A 316 -23.19 20.00 1.12
CA ASN A 316 -23.97 21.01 0.41
C ASN A 316 -24.87 21.82 1.37
N ILE A 317 -25.45 21.19 2.39
CA ILE A 317 -26.24 21.89 3.40
C ILE A 317 -25.34 22.84 4.20
N LEU A 318 -24.15 22.40 4.59
CA LEU A 318 -23.19 23.20 5.36
C LEU A 318 -22.70 24.41 4.55
N ASP A 319 -22.37 24.21 3.28
CA ASP A 319 -21.91 25.26 2.38
C ASP A 319 -23.00 26.31 2.15
N ASN A 320 -24.26 25.88 1.95
CA ASN A 320 -25.40 26.79 1.84
C ASN A 320 -25.65 27.60 3.13
N TYR A 321 -25.44 27.03 4.31
CA TYR A 321 -25.54 27.76 5.58
C TYR A 321 -24.44 28.81 5.73
N LEU A 322 -23.20 28.51 5.33
CA LEU A 322 -22.07 29.44 5.37
C LEU A 322 -22.27 30.61 4.40
N GLU A 323 -22.79 30.37 3.19
CA GLU A 323 -23.14 31.43 2.24
C GLU A 323 -24.25 32.37 2.76
N LEU A 324 -25.27 31.81 3.41
CA LEU A 324 -26.36 32.59 4.01
C LEU A 324 -25.90 33.44 5.21
N ASP A 325 -24.94 32.99 5.98
CA ASP A 325 -24.34 33.78 7.08
C ASP A 325 -23.42 34.88 6.57
N GLN A 326 -22.66 34.63 5.49
CA GLN A 326 -21.86 35.67 4.84
C GLN A 326 -22.69 36.75 4.13
N ALA A 327 -23.88 36.40 3.64
CA ALA A 327 -24.80 37.34 3.01
C ALA A 327 -25.54 38.22 4.02
N LYS A 328 -25.47 37.93 5.31
CA LYS A 328 -26.07 38.73 6.40
C LYS A 328 -25.10 39.71 7.07
N LEU A 329 -23.81 39.65 6.73
CA LEU A 329 -22.76 40.58 7.13
C LEU A 329 -22.53 41.65 6.07
#